data_43bde1237ae8f68cd1abe19b88dba68e
#
_entry.id   43bde1237ae8f68cd1abe19b88dba68e
#
_cell.length_a   1.000
_cell.length_b   1.000
_cell.length_c   1.000
_cell.angle_alpha   90.00
_cell.angle_beta   90.00
_cell.angle_gamma   90.00
#
_symmetry.space_group_name_H-M   'P 1'
#
loop_
_entity.id
_entity.type
_entity.pdbx_description
1 polymer ?
#
loop_
_entity_poly.entity_id
_entity_poly.type
_entity_poly.pdbx_seq_one_letter_code
_entity_poly.pdbx_strand_id
1 'polypeptide(L)'
;RARPTDKQRLVQLLQQKGAVVAVTGDGTNDAPALNHAQVGLSMGTGTSVAKEASDITLLDDSFNSIGTAVMWGRSLYKNIQRFIVFQLTINFVALLIVLLGSVIGTELPLTVTQMLWVNLIYGHFCRFGTCFHSTQRNRDA
;
A
#
# COMPACT_ATOMS: atom_id res chain seq x y z
N ARG A 1 34.77 2.71 -6.78
CA ARG A 1 34.05 1.69 -5.97
C ARG A 1 33.50 2.39 -4.72
N ALA A 2 32.17 2.41 -4.54
CA ALA A 2 31.55 2.96 -3.35
C ALA A 2 31.69 1.96 -2.18
N ARG A 3 31.97 2.47 -0.97
CA ARG A 3 31.98 1.66 0.25
C ARG A 3 30.54 1.39 0.70
N PRO A 4 30.27 0.34 1.47
CA PRO A 4 28.93 0.06 2.01
C PRO A 4 28.34 1.26 2.79
N THR A 5 29.19 1.94 3.56
CA THR A 5 28.83 3.16 4.31
C THR A 5 28.43 4.33 3.41
N ASP A 6 29.03 4.45 2.21
CA ASP A 6 28.73 5.53 1.26
C ASP A 6 27.34 5.32 0.63
N LYS A 7 26.96 4.06 0.37
CA LYS A 7 25.62 3.69 -0.12
C LYS A 7 24.55 4.04 0.89
N GLN A 8 24.75 3.67 2.15
CA GLN A 8 23.85 4.01 3.25
C GLN A 8 23.71 5.53 3.42
N ARG A 9 24.82 6.27 3.39
CA ARG A 9 24.82 7.74 3.49
C ARG A 9 24.06 8.39 2.34
N LEU A 10 24.21 7.86 1.13
CA LEU A 10 23.46 8.35 -0.03
C LEU A 10 21.95 8.19 0.16
N VAL A 11 21.51 7.03 0.65
CA VAL A 11 20.10 6.76 0.97
C VAL A 11 19.59 7.78 1.99
N GLN A 12 20.31 7.99 3.09
CA GLN A 12 19.95 8.96 4.12
C GLN A 12 19.84 10.38 3.59
N LEU A 13 20.79 10.82 2.75
CA LEU A 13 20.76 12.16 2.16
C LEU A 13 19.56 12.36 1.20
N LEU A 14 19.19 11.33 0.45
CA LEU A 14 18.01 11.37 -0.41
C LEU A 14 16.73 11.43 0.40
N GLN A 15 16.65 10.66 1.49
CA GLN A 15 15.51 10.68 2.42
C GLN A 15 15.35 12.04 3.10
N GLN A 16 16.45 12.68 3.52
CA GLN A 16 16.44 14.02 4.09
C GLN A 16 15.91 15.08 3.12
N LYS A 17 16.06 14.87 1.82
CA LYS A 17 15.44 15.70 0.77
C LYS A 17 13.96 15.40 0.52
N GLY A 18 13.34 14.50 1.29
CA GLY A 18 11.95 14.12 1.15
C GLY A 18 11.68 13.12 0.02
N ALA A 19 12.72 12.49 -0.56
CA ALA A 19 12.55 11.47 -1.58
C ALA A 19 12.23 10.10 -0.94
N VAL A 20 11.33 9.35 -1.56
CA VAL A 20 11.12 7.93 -1.25
C VAL A 20 12.17 7.12 -2.00
N VAL A 21 13.02 6.41 -1.27
CA VAL A 21 14.18 5.71 -1.82
C VAL A 21 13.94 4.20 -1.79
N ALA A 22 14.04 3.58 -2.95
CA ALA A 22 14.14 2.13 -3.09
C ALA A 22 15.59 1.76 -3.43
N VAL A 23 16.11 0.71 -2.80
CA VAL A 23 17.47 0.20 -3.01
C VAL A 23 17.40 -1.25 -3.44
N THR A 24 18.20 -1.60 -4.44
CA THR A 24 18.41 -3.00 -4.85
C THR A 24 19.80 -3.45 -4.46
N GLY A 25 19.93 -4.68 -3.97
CA GLY A 25 21.21 -5.27 -3.60
C GLY A 25 21.16 -6.79 -3.58
N ASP A 26 22.33 -7.41 -3.79
CA ASP A 26 22.51 -8.86 -3.83
C ASP A 26 23.52 -9.36 -2.79
N GLY A 27 24.35 -8.48 -2.27
CA GLY A 27 25.46 -8.80 -1.39
C GLY A 27 25.26 -8.40 0.07
N THR A 28 26.07 -8.99 0.96
CA THR A 28 26.14 -8.64 2.38
C THR A 28 26.52 -7.17 2.61
N ASN A 29 27.27 -6.59 1.65
CA ASN A 29 27.69 -5.19 1.71
C ASN A 29 26.54 -4.20 1.45
N ASP A 30 25.45 -4.67 0.87
CA ASP A 30 24.27 -3.85 0.57
C ASP A 30 23.22 -3.89 1.71
N ALA A 31 23.33 -4.85 2.63
CA ALA A 31 22.40 -5.02 3.73
C ALA A 31 22.16 -3.74 4.56
N PRO A 32 23.16 -2.92 4.93
CA PRO A 32 22.93 -1.67 5.63
C PRO A 32 22.13 -0.65 4.82
N ALA A 33 22.32 -0.59 3.51
CA ALA A 33 21.57 0.30 2.63
C ALA A 33 20.15 -0.19 2.39
N LEU A 34 19.95 -1.50 2.24
CA LEU A 34 18.64 -2.15 2.10
C LEU A 34 17.76 -1.89 3.32
N ASN A 35 18.31 -2.08 4.52
CA ASN A 35 17.58 -1.89 5.79
C ASN A 35 17.24 -0.40 6.07
N HIS A 36 18.04 0.55 5.55
CA HIS A 36 17.79 1.99 5.72
C HIS A 36 16.85 2.58 4.66
N ALA A 37 16.68 1.92 3.53
CA ALA A 37 15.76 2.36 2.49
C ALA A 37 14.31 2.23 2.96
N GLN A 38 13.39 3.02 2.38
CA GLN A 38 11.96 2.80 2.58
C GLN A 38 11.47 1.52 1.90
N VAL A 39 12.16 1.07 0.86
CA VAL A 39 11.90 -0.20 0.19
C VAL A 39 13.24 -0.85 -0.17
N GLY A 40 13.58 -1.93 0.51
CA GLY A 40 14.73 -2.78 0.21
C GLY A 40 14.33 -3.92 -0.73
N LEU A 41 15.04 -4.07 -1.84
CA LEU A 41 14.82 -5.11 -2.84
C LEU A 41 16.06 -6.00 -2.93
N SER A 42 15.94 -7.29 -2.64
CA SER A 42 17.01 -8.26 -2.85
C SER A 42 16.79 -9.08 -4.12
N MET A 43 17.88 -9.51 -4.73
CA MET A 43 17.84 -10.46 -5.85
C MET A 43 17.61 -11.89 -5.34
N GLY A 44 16.94 -12.73 -6.11
CA GLY A 44 16.70 -14.14 -5.80
C GLY A 44 17.98 -14.95 -5.64
N THR A 45 19.00 -14.60 -6.43
CA THR A 45 20.37 -15.14 -6.35
C THR A 45 21.23 -14.48 -5.26
N GLY A 46 20.70 -13.45 -4.58
CA GLY A 46 21.41 -12.73 -3.53
C GLY A 46 21.67 -13.56 -2.26
N THR A 47 22.56 -13.06 -1.42
CA THR A 47 22.92 -13.70 -0.14
C THR A 47 21.75 -13.73 0.83
N SER A 48 21.75 -14.69 1.77
CA SER A 48 20.74 -14.77 2.83
C SER A 48 20.64 -13.48 3.65
N VAL A 49 21.78 -12.85 3.91
CA VAL A 49 21.85 -11.57 4.64
C VAL A 49 21.16 -10.43 3.88
N ALA A 50 21.34 -10.36 2.55
CA ALA A 50 20.66 -9.36 1.73
C ALA A 50 19.15 -9.59 1.69
N LYS A 51 18.71 -10.85 1.61
CA LYS A 51 17.29 -11.24 1.65
C LYS A 51 16.64 -10.89 2.98
N GLU A 52 17.33 -11.14 4.09
CA GLU A 52 16.84 -10.83 5.44
C GLU A 52 16.76 -9.31 5.69
N ALA A 53 17.66 -8.53 5.09
CA ALA A 53 17.69 -7.08 5.20
C ALA A 53 16.74 -6.36 4.23
N SER A 54 16.06 -7.08 3.33
CA SER A 54 15.17 -6.52 2.31
C SER A 54 13.70 -6.77 2.63
N ASP A 55 12.83 -5.88 2.14
CA ASP A 55 11.37 -6.02 2.26
C ASP A 55 10.79 -6.93 1.17
N ILE A 56 11.43 -6.99 0.01
CA ILE A 56 10.95 -7.73 -1.16
C ILE A 56 12.12 -8.49 -1.79
N THR A 57 11.91 -9.77 -2.14
CA THR A 57 12.87 -10.57 -2.89
C THR A 57 12.35 -10.81 -4.31
N LEU A 58 13.18 -10.45 -5.30
CA LEU A 58 12.91 -10.67 -6.72
C LEU A 58 13.36 -12.08 -7.10
N LEU A 59 12.42 -12.96 -7.44
CA LEU A 59 12.71 -14.36 -7.77
C LEU A 59 13.33 -14.54 -9.16
N ASP A 60 13.04 -13.64 -10.07
CA ASP A 60 13.47 -13.67 -11.48
C ASP A 60 14.68 -12.79 -11.79
N ASP A 61 15.21 -12.09 -10.79
CA ASP A 61 16.36 -11.19 -10.88
C ASP A 61 16.26 -10.14 -12.02
N SER A 62 15.02 -9.82 -12.44
CA SER A 62 14.74 -8.93 -13.54
C SER A 62 14.34 -7.53 -13.09
N PHE A 63 15.03 -6.51 -13.61
CA PHE A 63 14.64 -5.11 -13.42
C PHE A 63 13.24 -4.77 -13.98
N ASN A 64 12.80 -5.50 -15.01
CA ASN A 64 11.47 -5.31 -15.59
C ASN A 64 10.36 -5.67 -14.59
N SER A 65 10.59 -6.67 -13.76
CA SER A 65 9.67 -7.08 -12.69
C SER A 65 9.51 -6.01 -11.62
N ILE A 66 10.57 -5.23 -11.34
CA ILE A 66 10.48 -4.04 -10.46
C ILE A 66 9.52 -3.00 -11.06
N GLY A 67 9.68 -2.69 -12.36
CA GLY A 67 8.81 -1.75 -13.06
C GLY A 67 7.34 -2.19 -13.02
N THR A 68 7.10 -3.46 -13.28
CA THR A 68 5.77 -4.07 -13.22
C THR A 68 5.19 -4.02 -11.80
N ALA A 69 5.98 -4.37 -10.79
CA ALA A 69 5.57 -4.31 -9.38
C ALA A 69 5.21 -2.88 -8.94
N VAL A 70 5.97 -1.87 -9.37
CA VAL A 70 5.66 -0.46 -9.09
C VAL A 70 4.36 -0.02 -9.76
N MET A 71 4.11 -0.44 -11.00
CA MET A 71 2.85 -0.17 -11.69
C MET A 71 1.64 -0.77 -10.95
N TRP A 72 1.74 -2.04 -10.57
CA TRP A 72 0.71 -2.73 -9.80
C TRP A 72 0.51 -2.10 -8.43
N GLY A 73 1.59 -1.77 -7.72
CA GLY A 73 1.55 -1.11 -6.43
C GLY A 73 0.84 0.25 -6.49
N ARG A 74 1.10 1.05 -7.51
CA ARG A 74 0.41 2.34 -7.72
C ARG A 74 -1.08 2.16 -8.01
N SER A 75 -1.45 1.15 -8.79
CA SER A 75 -2.85 0.82 -9.06
C SER A 75 -3.56 0.37 -7.79
N LEU A 76 -2.94 -0.52 -7.02
CA LEU A 76 -3.45 -1.00 -5.74
C LEU A 76 -3.64 0.14 -4.75
N TYR A 77 -2.65 1.03 -4.61
CA TYR A 77 -2.73 2.19 -3.73
C TYR A 77 -3.91 3.10 -4.05
N LYS A 78 -4.13 3.41 -5.34
CA LYS A 78 -5.29 4.20 -5.78
C LYS A 78 -6.62 3.53 -5.44
N ASN A 79 -6.69 2.21 -5.57
CA ASN A 79 -7.90 1.45 -5.23
C ASN A 79 -8.16 1.46 -3.72
N ILE A 80 -7.11 1.27 -2.90
CA ILE A 80 -7.20 1.35 -1.44
C ILE A 80 -7.63 2.76 -1.01
N GLN A 81 -7.03 3.79 -1.58
CA GLN A 81 -7.39 5.18 -1.27
C GLN A 81 -8.87 5.47 -1.55
N ARG A 82 -9.37 5.05 -2.71
CA ARG A 82 -10.80 5.19 -3.06
C ARG A 82 -11.71 4.43 -2.10
N PHE A 83 -11.31 3.20 -1.74
CA PHE A 83 -12.04 2.39 -0.79
C PHE A 83 -12.13 3.06 0.59
N ILE A 84 -11.02 3.57 1.11
CA ILE A 84 -10.97 4.24 2.41
C ILE A 84 -11.86 5.50 2.39
N VAL A 85 -11.75 6.35 1.37
CA VAL A 85 -12.56 7.56 1.26
C VAL A 85 -14.06 7.21 1.23
N PHE A 86 -14.44 6.22 0.44
CA PHE A 86 -15.82 5.76 0.35
C PHE A 86 -16.32 5.22 1.70
N GLN A 87 -15.54 4.38 2.37
CA GLN A 87 -15.89 3.81 3.67
C GLN A 87 -16.03 4.87 4.76
N LEU A 88 -15.11 5.85 4.80
CA LEU A 88 -15.20 6.96 5.74
C LEU A 88 -16.44 7.83 5.48
N THR A 89 -16.76 8.08 4.21
CA THR A 89 -17.96 8.87 3.84
C THR A 89 -19.24 8.20 4.34
N ILE A 90 -19.39 6.88 4.14
CA ILE A 90 -20.57 6.13 4.61
C ILE A 90 -20.66 6.21 6.14
N ASN A 91 -19.58 5.98 6.85
CA ASN A 91 -19.56 6.04 8.30
C ASN A 91 -19.91 7.45 8.82
N PHE A 92 -19.38 8.49 8.16
CA PHE A 92 -19.67 9.88 8.53
C PHE A 92 -21.13 10.24 8.29
N VAL A 93 -21.72 9.83 7.17
CA VAL A 93 -23.15 10.04 6.89
C VAL A 93 -24.02 9.31 7.89
N ALA A 94 -23.71 8.05 8.21
CA ALA A 94 -24.42 7.28 9.21
C ALA A 94 -24.39 7.96 10.59
N LEU A 95 -23.22 8.47 11.00
CA LEU A 95 -23.08 9.22 12.25
C LEU A 95 -23.95 10.48 12.26
N LEU A 96 -23.94 11.26 11.15
CA LEU A 96 -24.77 12.46 11.01
C LEU A 96 -26.28 12.14 11.11
N ILE A 97 -26.74 11.07 10.47
CA ILE A 97 -28.16 10.65 10.51
C ILE A 97 -28.57 10.33 11.95
N VAL A 98 -27.75 9.58 12.69
CA VAL A 98 -28.03 9.23 14.09
C VAL A 98 -28.06 10.48 14.97
N LEU A 99 -27.09 11.39 14.76
CA LEU A 99 -26.99 12.63 15.53
C LEU A 99 -28.17 13.57 15.28
N LEU A 100 -28.57 13.75 14.01
CA LEU A 100 -29.74 14.57 13.63
C LEU A 100 -31.05 13.93 14.15
N GLY A 101 -31.20 12.62 14.04
CA GLY A 101 -32.35 11.91 14.58
C GLY A 101 -32.51 12.09 16.10
N SER A 102 -31.39 12.05 16.82
CA SER A 102 -31.38 12.29 18.27
C SER A 102 -31.76 13.72 18.63
N VAL A 103 -31.33 14.73 17.85
CA VAL A 103 -31.68 16.15 18.08
C VAL A 103 -33.14 16.42 17.79
N ILE A 104 -33.74 15.79 16.78
CA ILE A 104 -35.15 15.94 16.38
C ILE A 104 -36.07 15.18 17.32
N GLY A 105 -35.54 14.28 18.20
CA GLY A 105 -36.31 13.49 19.14
C GLY A 105 -37.08 12.34 18.50
N THR A 106 -36.69 11.90 17.31
CA THR A 106 -37.20 10.69 16.68
C THR A 106 -36.55 9.45 17.26
N GLU A 107 -37.27 8.32 17.27
CA GLU A 107 -36.64 7.03 17.60
C GLU A 107 -35.42 6.79 16.71
N LEU A 108 -34.41 6.14 17.27
CA LEU A 108 -33.12 5.89 16.59
C LEU A 108 -33.35 5.35 15.18
N PRO A 109 -33.05 6.12 14.11
CA PRO A 109 -33.36 5.74 12.73
C PRO A 109 -32.53 4.55 12.23
N LEU A 110 -31.46 4.23 12.92
CA LEU A 110 -30.57 3.11 12.61
C LEU A 110 -30.13 2.39 13.89
N THR A 111 -30.49 1.11 13.99
CA THR A 111 -29.95 0.25 15.04
C THR A 111 -28.50 -0.14 14.74
N VAL A 112 -27.73 -0.46 15.79
CA VAL A 112 -26.35 -0.93 15.67
C VAL A 112 -26.23 -2.12 14.70
N THR A 113 -27.22 -3.01 14.72
CA THR A 113 -27.28 -4.17 13.84
C THR A 113 -27.43 -3.77 12.37
N GLN A 114 -28.24 -2.77 12.07
CA GLN A 114 -28.44 -2.25 10.71
C GLN A 114 -27.16 -1.57 10.20
N MET A 115 -26.44 -0.83 11.04
CA MET A 115 -25.15 -0.24 10.70
C MET A 115 -24.09 -1.30 10.35
N LEU A 116 -24.05 -2.40 11.12
CA LEU A 116 -23.15 -3.53 10.82
C LEU A 116 -23.50 -4.19 9.48
N TRP A 117 -24.79 -4.39 9.19
CA TRP A 117 -25.25 -4.94 7.92
C TRP A 117 -24.89 -4.05 6.73
N VAL A 118 -25.08 -2.75 6.84
CA VAL A 118 -24.71 -1.77 5.81
C VAL A 118 -23.20 -1.84 5.55
N ASN A 119 -22.37 -1.82 6.58
CA ASN A 119 -20.93 -1.91 6.45
C ASN A 119 -20.47 -3.23 5.80
N LEU A 120 -21.12 -4.36 6.17
CA LEU A 120 -20.82 -5.67 5.61
C LEU A 120 -21.17 -5.75 4.12
N ILE A 121 -22.37 -5.32 3.74
CA ILE A 121 -22.85 -5.37 2.36
C ILE A 121 -22.04 -4.44 1.48
N TYR A 122 -21.80 -3.19 1.91
CA TYR A 122 -20.99 -2.24 1.14
C TYR A 122 -19.53 -2.64 1.06
N GLY A 123 -18.96 -3.21 2.11
CA GLY A 123 -17.60 -3.77 2.07
C GLY A 123 -17.44 -4.87 1.03
N HIS A 124 -18.42 -5.76 0.91
CA HIS A 124 -18.45 -6.80 -0.11
C HIS A 124 -18.62 -6.23 -1.53
N PHE A 125 -19.54 -5.30 -1.73
CA PHE A 125 -19.78 -4.68 -3.05
C PHE A 125 -18.59 -3.89 -3.54
N CYS A 126 -17.91 -3.14 -2.65
CA CYS A 126 -16.71 -2.38 -3.01
C CYS A 126 -15.55 -3.29 -3.38
N ARG A 127 -15.41 -4.44 -2.73
CA ARG A 127 -14.40 -5.46 -3.05
C ARG A 127 -14.64 -6.07 -4.44
N PHE A 128 -15.88 -6.31 -4.83
CA PHE A 128 -16.23 -6.77 -6.19
C PHE A 128 -16.00 -5.69 -7.25
N GLY A 129 -16.40 -4.46 -7.00
CA GLY A 129 -16.24 -3.34 -7.95
C GLY A 129 -14.77 -2.98 -8.21
N THR A 130 -13.93 -3.01 -7.18
CA THR A 130 -12.48 -2.74 -7.34
C THR A 130 -11.76 -3.88 -8.06
N CYS A 131 -12.15 -5.14 -7.86
CA CYS A 131 -11.63 -6.26 -8.64
C CYS A 131 -12.00 -6.16 -10.12
N PHE A 132 -13.21 -5.76 -10.44
CA PHE A 132 -13.68 -5.69 -11.83
C PHE A 132 -12.99 -4.57 -12.62
N HIS A 133 -12.74 -3.43 -11.98
CA HIS A 133 -12.11 -2.28 -12.65
C HIS A 133 -10.60 -2.48 -12.89
N SER A 134 -9.92 -3.25 -12.06
CA SER A 134 -8.49 -3.57 -12.26
C SER A 134 -8.27 -4.53 -13.43
N THR A 135 -9.24 -5.41 -13.69
CA THR A 135 -9.16 -6.40 -14.77
C THR A 135 -9.38 -5.78 -16.16
N GLN A 136 -10.22 -4.74 -16.26
CA GLN A 136 -10.45 -4.06 -17.56
C GLN A 136 -9.25 -3.21 -17.97
N ARG A 137 -8.58 -2.53 -17.04
CA ARG A 137 -7.44 -1.66 -17.37
C ARG A 137 -6.20 -2.43 -17.85
N ASN A 138 -6.13 -3.73 -17.56
CA ASN A 138 -5.03 -4.60 -17.99
C ASN A 138 -5.22 -5.16 -19.41
N ARG A 139 -6.37 -4.90 -20.04
CA ARG A 139 -6.64 -5.26 -21.45
C ARG A 139 -6.31 -4.14 -22.44
N ASP A 140 -6.21 -2.91 -21.94
CA ASP A 140 -6.06 -1.71 -22.76
C ASP A 140 -4.63 -1.11 -22.69
N ALA A 141 -3.67 -1.81 -22.03
CA ALA A 141 -2.25 -1.50 -21.94
C ALA A 141 -1.41 -2.58 -22.61
#